data_d7a4b0f45c4626330b00c4a6f705f24d
#
_entry.id   d7a4b0f45c4626330b00c4a6f705f24d
#
_cell.length_a   1.000
_cell.length_b   1.000
_cell.length_c   1.000
_cell.angle_alpha   90.00
_cell.angle_beta   90.00
_cell.angle_gamma   90.00
#
_symmetry.space_group_name_H-M   'P 1'
#
loop_
_entity.id
_entity.type
_entity.pdbx_description
1 polymer ?
#
loop_
_entity_poly.entity_id
_entity_poly.type
_entity_poly.pdbx_seq_one_letter_code
_entity_poly.pdbx_strand_id
1 'polypeptide(L)'
;MGILIPVDPSSTPASAPLFNLGGQPLNLTWGQFSSGTAKSVTWTETYRGSTYTQFLIWMSGLVPNGVYSLFYRTPNSENAVCPNVEPSVALTAAFPQFQKPDPDSFVANASGEALFFASVPEPLLAAQELIISVIYHFDGKTYGPVANAGEADGCRSSYGIDALRQFLIIYK
;
A
#
# COMPACT_ATOMS: atom_id res chain seq x y z
N MET A 1 -5.67 14.90 -7.60
CA MET A 1 -4.81 14.05 -8.45
C MET A 1 -3.66 13.56 -7.58
N GLY A 2 -3.50 12.25 -7.40
CA GLY A 2 -2.42 11.70 -6.58
C GLY A 2 -1.06 11.89 -7.27
N ILE A 3 -0.03 12.23 -6.49
CA ILE A 3 1.35 12.33 -6.97
C ILE A 3 2.07 11.06 -6.54
N LEU A 4 2.72 10.40 -7.49
CA LEU A 4 3.57 9.25 -7.22
C LEU A 4 4.95 9.74 -6.78
N ILE A 5 5.38 9.31 -5.59
CA ILE A 5 6.75 9.53 -5.14
C ILE A 5 7.44 8.18 -5.11
N PRO A 6 8.42 7.93 -5.98
CA PRO A 6 9.24 6.74 -5.89
C PRO A 6 10.00 6.75 -4.56
N VAL A 7 10.04 5.60 -3.91
CA VAL A 7 10.83 5.44 -2.69
C VAL A 7 12.27 5.17 -3.08
N ASP A 8 12.95 6.22 -3.56
CA ASP A 8 14.23 6.07 -3.99
C ASP A 8 15.21 6.90 -3.94
N PRO A 9 16.37 6.50 -3.55
CA PRO A 9 17.58 7.25 -3.84
C PRO A 9 17.97 7.09 -5.30
N SER A 10 18.04 8.23 -5.97
CA SER A 10 18.49 8.39 -7.34
C SER A 10 19.90 7.81 -7.66
N SER A 11 20.55 7.24 -6.65
CA SER A 11 21.91 6.69 -6.73
C SER A 11 21.97 5.17 -6.88
N THR A 12 20.84 4.45 -6.71
CA THR A 12 20.85 2.99 -6.83
C THR A 12 20.76 2.55 -8.28
N PRO A 13 21.73 1.78 -8.82
CA PRO A 13 21.67 1.29 -10.19
C PRO A 13 20.43 0.44 -10.43
N ALA A 14 19.80 0.61 -11.60
CA ALA A 14 18.62 -0.19 -11.97
C ALA A 14 18.88 -1.70 -11.98
N SER A 15 20.13 -2.11 -12.22
CA SER A 15 20.58 -3.51 -12.20
C SER A 15 20.89 -4.04 -10.80
N ALA A 16 20.84 -3.21 -9.75
CA ALA A 16 21.14 -3.64 -8.40
C ALA A 16 20.16 -4.73 -7.96
N PRO A 17 20.63 -5.90 -7.49
CA PRO A 17 19.76 -6.96 -7.00
C PRO A 17 19.15 -6.57 -5.64
N LEU A 18 17.91 -6.99 -5.43
CA LEU A 18 17.23 -6.87 -4.14
C LEU A 18 17.41 -8.14 -3.32
N PHE A 19 17.49 -7.96 -2.00
CA PHE A 19 17.66 -9.03 -1.03
C PHE A 19 16.58 -8.91 0.04
N ASN A 20 16.17 -10.04 0.61
CA ASN A 20 15.39 -10.04 1.83
C ASN A 20 16.25 -9.68 3.06
N LEU A 21 15.62 -9.52 4.23
CA LEU A 21 16.33 -9.20 5.47
C LEU A 21 17.34 -10.27 5.88
N GLY A 22 17.18 -11.53 5.43
CA GLY A 22 18.13 -12.61 5.62
C GLY A 22 19.29 -12.61 4.63
N GLY A 23 19.38 -11.62 3.72
CA GLY A 23 20.44 -11.53 2.72
C GLY A 23 20.28 -12.48 1.52
N GLN A 24 19.12 -13.09 1.33
CA GLN A 24 18.85 -13.95 0.18
C GLN A 24 18.37 -13.11 -1.01
N PRO A 25 18.84 -13.39 -2.24
CA PRO A 25 18.40 -12.64 -3.42
C PRO A 25 16.92 -12.91 -3.74
N LEU A 26 16.20 -11.88 -4.10
CA LEU A 26 14.78 -11.95 -4.45
C LEU A 26 14.52 -12.27 -5.93
N ASN A 27 15.57 -12.48 -6.75
CA ASN A 27 15.48 -12.57 -8.22
C ASN A 27 14.78 -11.36 -8.85
N LEU A 28 14.95 -10.20 -8.25
CA LEU A 28 14.35 -8.93 -8.60
C LEU A 28 15.41 -7.84 -8.54
N THR A 29 15.41 -6.93 -9.51
CA THR A 29 16.33 -5.78 -9.51
C THR A 29 15.61 -4.53 -9.01
N TRP A 30 16.42 -3.54 -8.58
CA TRP A 30 15.90 -2.22 -8.21
C TRP A 30 15.09 -1.57 -9.34
N GLY A 31 15.55 -1.64 -10.57
CA GLY A 31 14.84 -1.08 -11.72
C GLY A 31 13.46 -1.70 -11.96
N GLN A 32 13.35 -3.02 -11.79
CA GLN A 32 12.05 -3.71 -11.86
C GLN A 32 11.13 -3.28 -10.72
N PHE A 33 11.66 -3.20 -9.50
CA PHE A 33 10.88 -2.83 -8.32
C PHE A 33 10.47 -1.35 -8.34
N SER A 34 11.36 -0.46 -8.74
CA SER A 34 11.10 1.00 -8.76
C SER A 34 10.26 1.47 -9.94
N SER A 35 9.92 0.58 -10.89
CA SER A 35 9.09 0.92 -12.05
C SER A 35 7.60 1.09 -11.74
N GLY A 36 7.18 0.81 -10.52
CA GLY A 36 5.80 0.92 -10.08
C GLY A 36 5.19 2.30 -10.29
N THR A 37 4.00 2.35 -10.86
CA THR A 37 3.23 3.58 -11.06
C THR A 37 1.75 3.34 -10.80
N ALA A 38 1.03 4.41 -10.46
CA ALA A 38 -0.40 4.37 -10.24
C ALA A 38 -1.12 5.59 -10.84
N LYS A 39 -2.35 5.34 -11.28
CA LYS A 39 -3.36 6.37 -11.56
C LYS A 39 -4.57 6.09 -10.71
N SER A 40 -5.19 7.13 -10.16
CA SER A 40 -6.37 6.95 -9.32
C SER A 40 -7.44 7.97 -9.63
N VAL A 41 -8.68 7.53 -9.45
CA VAL A 41 -9.87 8.38 -9.36
C VAL A 41 -10.43 8.19 -7.96
N THR A 42 -10.73 9.31 -7.30
CA THR A 42 -11.25 9.30 -5.93
C THR A 42 -12.44 10.25 -5.85
N TRP A 43 -13.50 9.82 -5.18
CA TRP A 43 -14.70 10.63 -4.98
C TRP A 43 -15.34 10.34 -3.63
N THR A 44 -16.19 11.26 -3.19
CA THR A 44 -16.98 11.10 -1.97
C THR A 44 -18.40 10.71 -2.34
N GLU A 45 -18.96 9.75 -1.63
CA GLU A 45 -20.33 9.29 -1.80
C GLU A 45 -21.03 9.27 -0.44
N THR A 46 -22.30 9.71 -0.41
CA THR A 46 -23.13 9.58 0.80
C THR A 46 -24.21 8.53 0.57
N TYR A 47 -24.20 7.50 1.38
CA TYR A 47 -25.19 6.43 1.34
C TYR A 47 -25.78 6.21 2.73
N ARG A 48 -27.11 6.26 2.85
CA ARG A 48 -27.86 6.08 4.13
C ARG A 48 -27.37 6.98 5.27
N GLY A 49 -26.94 8.20 4.95
CA GLY A 49 -26.45 9.18 5.93
C GLY A 49 -24.99 8.99 6.35
N SER A 50 -24.30 8.00 5.85
CA SER A 50 -22.86 7.80 6.04
C SER A 50 -22.09 8.28 4.80
N THR A 51 -20.98 8.96 5.03
CA THR A 51 -20.09 9.45 3.96
C THR A 51 -18.95 8.45 3.77
N TYR A 52 -18.70 8.10 2.52
CA TYR A 52 -17.64 7.18 2.11
C TYR A 52 -16.68 7.88 1.17
N THR A 53 -15.41 7.56 1.27
CA THR A 53 -14.42 7.88 0.24
C THR A 53 -14.18 6.63 -0.62
N GLN A 54 -14.39 6.79 -1.92
CA GLN A 54 -14.20 5.74 -2.92
C GLN A 54 -12.89 5.94 -3.65
N PHE A 55 -12.18 4.85 -3.91
CA PHE A 55 -10.91 4.83 -4.62
C PHE A 55 -10.96 3.82 -5.76
N LEU A 56 -10.65 4.26 -6.96
CA LEU A 56 -10.35 3.39 -8.09
C LEU A 56 -8.89 3.61 -8.46
N ILE A 57 -8.04 2.60 -8.25
CA ILE A 57 -6.59 2.71 -8.38
C ILE A 57 -6.12 1.73 -9.46
N TRP A 58 -5.57 2.26 -10.56
CA TRP A 58 -4.83 1.49 -11.55
C TRP A 58 -3.36 1.51 -11.21
N MET A 59 -2.75 0.34 -11.20
CA MET A 59 -1.33 0.16 -10.93
C MET A 59 -0.68 -0.60 -12.07
N SER A 60 0.58 -0.23 -12.40
CA SER A 60 1.42 -0.93 -13.35
C SER A 60 2.88 -0.90 -12.93
N GLY A 61 3.75 -1.70 -13.57
CA GLY A 61 5.13 -1.85 -13.14
C GLY A 61 5.27 -2.54 -11.78
N LEU A 62 4.24 -3.29 -11.38
CA LEU A 62 4.28 -4.17 -10.22
C LEU A 62 5.10 -5.42 -10.54
N VAL A 63 5.54 -6.13 -9.52
CA VAL A 63 6.14 -7.46 -9.70
C VAL A 63 5.08 -8.41 -10.27
N PRO A 64 5.30 -9.04 -11.43
CA PRO A 64 4.34 -9.96 -12.02
C PRO A 64 3.96 -11.10 -11.07
N ASN A 65 2.67 -11.36 -10.94
CA ASN A 65 2.09 -12.32 -9.99
C ASN A 65 2.46 -12.05 -8.52
N GLY A 66 2.96 -10.85 -8.22
CA GLY A 66 3.31 -10.44 -6.87
C GLY A 66 2.08 -10.22 -5.99
N VAL A 67 2.23 -10.52 -4.70
CA VAL A 67 1.22 -10.28 -3.66
C VAL A 67 1.46 -8.91 -3.06
N TYR A 68 0.39 -8.14 -2.91
CA TYR A 68 0.42 -6.76 -2.44
C TYR A 68 -0.65 -6.49 -1.39
N SER A 69 -0.38 -5.52 -0.51
CA SER A 69 -1.38 -4.90 0.36
C SER A 69 -1.38 -3.39 0.22
N LEU A 70 -2.53 -2.77 0.49
CA LEU A 70 -2.71 -1.32 0.50
C LEU A 70 -3.04 -0.83 1.89
N PHE A 71 -2.31 0.18 2.34
CA PHE A 71 -2.58 0.88 3.59
C PHE A 71 -2.65 2.38 3.33
N TYR A 72 -3.51 3.09 4.07
CA TYR A 72 -3.56 4.54 4.03
C TYR A 72 -3.25 5.14 5.41
N ARG A 73 -2.84 6.40 5.40
CA ARG A 73 -2.71 7.25 6.57
C ARG A 73 -3.04 8.70 6.24
N THR A 74 -3.47 9.43 7.26
CA THR A 74 -3.64 10.88 7.20
C THR A 74 -2.69 11.53 8.22
N PRO A 75 -2.10 12.70 7.96
CA PRO A 75 -1.13 13.34 8.85
C PRO A 75 -1.64 13.66 10.25
N ASN A 76 -2.95 13.78 10.41
CA ASN A 76 -3.60 14.13 11.68
C ASN A 76 -4.05 12.90 12.50
N SER A 77 -3.73 11.69 12.07
CA SER A 77 -4.03 10.49 12.83
C SER A 77 -2.99 10.35 13.96
N GLU A 78 -3.33 10.83 15.16
CA GLU A 78 -2.50 10.65 16.34
C GLU A 78 -2.55 9.18 16.80
N ASN A 79 -1.40 8.60 17.00
CA ASN A 79 -1.28 7.30 17.65
C ASN A 79 -1.06 7.52 19.15
N ALA A 80 -2.04 7.20 19.97
CA ALA A 80 -1.96 7.35 21.43
C ALA A 80 -0.83 6.52 22.07
N VAL A 81 -0.40 5.44 21.41
CA VAL A 81 0.66 4.54 21.90
C VAL A 81 2.04 4.99 21.38
N CYS A 82 2.08 5.60 20.21
CA CYS A 82 3.32 6.01 19.55
C CYS A 82 3.18 7.43 19.01
N PRO A 83 3.38 8.44 19.86
CA PRO A 83 3.00 9.83 19.57
C PRO A 83 3.76 10.49 18.40
N ASN A 84 4.73 9.82 17.81
CA ASN A 84 5.48 10.31 16.63
C ASN A 84 5.33 9.40 15.40
N VAL A 85 4.43 8.42 15.44
CA VAL A 85 4.20 7.47 14.36
C VAL A 85 2.73 7.52 13.96
N GLU A 86 2.46 7.95 12.75
CA GLU A 86 1.11 7.97 12.21
C GLU A 86 0.61 6.54 11.97
N PRO A 87 -0.56 6.15 12.51
CA PRO A 87 -1.12 4.84 12.28
C PRO A 87 -1.45 4.63 10.80
N SER A 88 -1.06 3.49 10.27
CA SER A 88 -1.50 3.04 8.95
C SER A 88 -2.73 2.16 9.10
N VAL A 89 -3.75 2.40 8.28
CA VAL A 89 -5.01 1.67 8.27
C VAL A 89 -5.13 0.93 6.94
N ALA A 90 -5.63 -0.31 6.98
CA ALA A 90 -5.86 -1.08 5.77
C ALA A 90 -6.84 -0.38 4.82
N LEU A 91 -6.45 -0.22 3.55
CA LEU A 91 -7.34 0.28 2.51
C LEU A 91 -8.19 -0.88 2.00
N THR A 92 -9.33 -1.09 2.63
CA THR A 92 -10.18 -2.25 2.39
C THR A 92 -10.89 -2.18 1.04
N ALA A 93 -10.84 -3.27 0.29
CA ALA A 93 -11.58 -3.40 -0.97
C ALA A 93 -13.09 -3.21 -0.76
N ALA A 94 -13.74 -2.52 -1.70
CA ALA A 94 -15.18 -2.27 -1.66
C ALA A 94 -16.02 -3.56 -1.69
N PHE A 95 -15.45 -4.63 -2.26
CA PHE A 95 -16.09 -5.94 -2.36
C PHE A 95 -15.15 -7.03 -1.79
N PRO A 96 -14.89 -7.03 -0.48
CA PRO A 96 -13.90 -7.91 0.13
C PRO A 96 -14.22 -9.40 -0.03
N GLN A 97 -15.48 -9.75 -0.25
CA GLN A 97 -15.90 -11.13 -0.51
C GLN A 97 -15.30 -11.75 -1.80
N PHE A 98 -14.81 -10.91 -2.71
CA PHE A 98 -14.14 -11.36 -3.93
C PHE A 98 -12.62 -11.38 -3.82
N GLN A 99 -12.08 -10.79 -2.75
CA GLN A 99 -10.64 -10.67 -2.52
C GLN A 99 -10.28 -11.39 -1.21
N LYS A 100 -10.06 -12.68 -1.31
CA LYS A 100 -9.68 -13.51 -0.16
C LYS A 100 -8.17 -13.75 -0.16
N PRO A 101 -7.57 -13.90 1.04
CA PRO A 101 -8.18 -13.85 2.37
C PRO A 101 -8.25 -12.43 2.96
N ASP A 102 -7.40 -11.50 2.53
CA ASP A 102 -7.25 -10.19 3.13
C ASP A 102 -7.90 -9.11 2.27
N PRO A 103 -8.84 -8.30 2.82
CA PRO A 103 -9.62 -7.35 2.03
C PRO A 103 -8.83 -6.14 1.53
N ASP A 104 -7.63 -5.91 2.04
CA ASP A 104 -6.71 -4.86 1.61
C ASP A 104 -5.60 -5.39 0.66
N SER A 105 -5.65 -6.68 0.30
CA SER A 105 -4.64 -7.33 -0.52
C SER A 105 -5.14 -7.67 -1.92
N PHE A 106 -4.18 -7.81 -2.84
CA PHE A 106 -4.43 -8.23 -4.22
C PHE A 106 -3.19 -8.93 -4.80
N VAL A 107 -3.37 -9.57 -5.93
CA VAL A 107 -2.29 -10.17 -6.72
C VAL A 107 -2.19 -9.43 -8.05
N ALA A 108 -0.99 -8.96 -8.41
CA ALA A 108 -0.75 -8.39 -9.72
C ALA A 108 -0.89 -9.46 -10.81
N ASN A 109 -1.34 -9.07 -12.00
CA ASN A 109 -1.42 -9.98 -13.13
C ASN A 109 -0.01 -10.35 -13.68
N ALA A 110 0.05 -11.23 -14.66
CA ALA A 110 1.30 -11.65 -15.29
C ALA A 110 2.06 -10.50 -16.01
N SER A 111 1.39 -9.39 -16.29
CA SER A 111 1.99 -8.18 -16.86
C SER A 111 2.44 -7.16 -15.80
N GLY A 112 2.27 -7.47 -14.51
CA GLY A 112 2.58 -6.54 -13.43
C GLY A 112 1.59 -5.39 -13.31
N GLU A 113 0.31 -5.65 -13.56
CA GLU A 113 -0.77 -4.67 -13.46
C GLU A 113 -1.83 -5.11 -12.46
N ALA A 114 -2.51 -4.14 -11.86
CA ALA A 114 -3.66 -4.39 -11.01
C ALA A 114 -4.66 -3.23 -11.08
N LEU A 115 -5.92 -3.56 -10.81
CA LEU A 115 -6.99 -2.61 -10.55
C LEU A 115 -7.54 -2.90 -9.15
N PHE A 116 -7.56 -1.86 -8.31
CA PHE A 116 -8.07 -1.96 -6.95
C PHE A 116 -9.18 -0.95 -6.73
N PHE A 117 -10.30 -1.42 -6.21
CA PHE A 117 -11.43 -0.58 -5.83
C PHE A 117 -11.64 -0.66 -4.33
N ALA A 118 -11.51 0.46 -3.62
CA ALA A 118 -11.72 0.55 -2.18
C ALA A 118 -12.85 1.49 -1.82
N SER A 119 -13.51 1.21 -0.69
CA SER A 119 -14.54 2.04 -0.08
C SER A 119 -14.27 2.18 1.41
N VAL A 120 -13.97 3.38 1.86
CA VAL A 120 -13.67 3.68 3.26
C VAL A 120 -14.80 4.50 3.85
N PRO A 121 -15.40 4.10 5.00
CA PRO A 121 -16.52 4.79 5.62
C PRO A 121 -16.12 6.08 6.36
N GLU A 122 -15.30 6.90 5.72
CA GLU A 122 -14.77 8.15 6.23
C GLU A 122 -14.61 9.18 5.10
N PRO A 123 -14.74 10.49 5.37
CA PRO A 123 -14.53 11.55 4.39
C PRO A 123 -13.04 11.89 4.24
N LEU A 124 -12.21 10.94 3.81
CA LEU A 124 -10.75 11.07 3.77
C LEU A 124 -10.25 12.23 2.90
N LEU A 125 -11.02 12.64 1.89
CA LEU A 125 -10.65 13.76 1.01
C LEU A 125 -10.75 15.13 1.70
N ALA A 126 -11.33 15.20 2.90
CA ALA A 126 -11.33 16.41 3.72
C ALA A 126 -10.01 16.58 4.50
N ALA A 127 -9.16 15.57 4.53
CA ALA A 127 -7.83 15.66 5.14
C ALA A 127 -6.90 16.54 4.29
N GLN A 128 -5.95 17.23 4.93
CA GLN A 128 -4.97 18.06 4.22
C GLN A 128 -4.06 17.23 3.31
N GLU A 129 -3.78 16.01 3.70
CA GLU A 129 -2.99 15.05 2.95
C GLU A 129 -3.50 13.63 3.23
N LEU A 130 -3.55 12.81 2.20
CA LEU A 130 -3.82 11.38 2.31
C LEU A 130 -2.72 10.62 1.60
N ILE A 131 -2.11 9.68 2.27
CA ILE A 131 -1.02 8.87 1.75
C ILE A 131 -1.47 7.41 1.68
N ILE A 132 -1.37 6.80 0.51
CA ILE A 132 -1.57 5.36 0.31
C ILE A 132 -0.22 4.70 0.05
N SER A 133 0.10 3.68 0.84
CA SER A 133 1.29 2.84 0.67
C SER A 133 0.93 1.58 -0.11
N VAL A 134 1.69 1.30 -1.16
CA VAL A 134 1.59 0.05 -1.95
C VAL A 134 2.74 -0.86 -1.52
N ILE A 135 2.39 -1.95 -0.84
CA ILE A 135 3.32 -2.85 -0.17
C ILE A 135 3.41 -4.16 -0.94
N TYR A 136 4.61 -4.54 -1.36
CA TYR A 136 4.92 -5.83 -1.97
C TYR A 136 5.34 -6.86 -0.91
N HIS A 137 4.74 -8.04 -0.93
CA HIS A 137 5.07 -9.19 -0.08
C HIS A 137 5.87 -10.21 -0.88
N PHE A 138 7.19 -10.22 -0.70
CA PHE A 138 8.06 -11.09 -1.51
C PHE A 138 8.08 -12.55 -1.04
N ASP A 139 7.53 -12.86 0.13
CA ASP A 139 7.24 -14.22 0.57
C ASP A 139 5.89 -14.76 0.07
N GLY A 140 5.12 -13.93 -0.64
CA GLY A 140 3.79 -14.25 -1.15
C GLY A 140 2.71 -14.39 -0.09
N LYS A 141 2.93 -13.87 1.13
CA LYS A 141 1.98 -13.92 2.25
C LYS A 141 1.50 -12.53 2.63
N THR A 142 0.27 -12.46 3.13
CA THR A 142 -0.30 -11.28 3.76
C THR A 142 -0.53 -11.54 5.24
N TYR A 143 -0.58 -10.48 6.02
CA TYR A 143 -0.68 -10.55 7.48
C TYR A 143 -2.01 -9.97 7.99
N GLY A 144 -3.01 -9.88 7.11
CA GLY A 144 -4.31 -9.30 7.41
C GLY A 144 -4.29 -7.76 7.44
N PRO A 145 -5.42 -7.15 7.80
CA PRO A 145 -5.59 -5.70 7.78
C PRO A 145 -4.88 -4.98 8.94
N VAL A 146 -3.79 -5.54 9.44
CA VAL A 146 -3.04 -5.02 10.59
C VAL A 146 -1.67 -4.55 10.12
N ALA A 147 -1.48 -3.24 10.07
CA ALA A 147 -0.25 -2.62 9.57
C ALA A 147 1.01 -2.94 10.38
N ASN A 148 0.88 -3.42 11.60
CA ASN A 148 1.98 -3.69 12.53
C ASN A 148 2.03 -5.17 12.97
N ALA A 149 1.50 -6.07 12.16
CA ALA A 149 1.55 -7.49 12.46
C ALA A 149 3.00 -7.97 12.58
N GLY A 150 3.36 -8.53 13.75
CA GLY A 150 4.69 -9.07 14.01
C GLY A 150 5.68 -8.16 14.73
N GLU A 151 5.29 -6.94 15.10
CA GLU A 151 6.13 -6.04 15.91
C GLU A 151 5.73 -6.05 17.39
N ALA A 152 6.72 -6.23 18.27
CA ALA A 152 6.48 -6.35 19.71
C ALA A 152 6.11 -5.03 20.41
N ASP A 153 6.47 -3.89 19.81
CA ASP A 153 6.26 -2.55 20.39
C ASP A 153 5.10 -1.79 19.75
N GLY A 154 4.55 -2.26 18.64
CA GLY A 154 3.43 -1.62 17.94
C GLY A 154 3.75 -0.24 17.35
N CYS A 155 4.99 0.23 17.50
CA CYS A 155 5.40 1.59 17.16
C CYS A 155 6.06 1.73 15.79
N ARG A 156 6.32 0.63 15.11
CA ARG A 156 6.89 0.64 13.76
C ARG A 156 5.85 0.18 12.76
N SER A 157 5.75 0.90 11.65
CA SER A 157 4.93 0.45 10.52
C SER A 157 5.62 -0.75 9.86
N SER A 158 5.36 -1.94 10.36
CA SER A 158 5.77 -3.19 9.71
C SER A 158 4.57 -3.78 8.99
N TYR A 159 4.78 -4.09 7.75
CA TYR A 159 3.80 -4.79 6.91
C TYR A 159 4.15 -6.28 6.81
N GLY A 160 4.95 -6.77 7.76
CA GLY A 160 5.59 -8.08 7.75
C GLY A 160 7.09 -7.97 7.49
N ILE A 161 7.86 -8.95 7.97
CA ILE A 161 9.33 -8.98 7.84
C ILE A 161 9.79 -9.19 6.39
N ASP A 162 8.92 -9.73 5.55
CA ASP A 162 9.15 -10.04 4.15
C ASP A 162 8.29 -9.16 3.23
N ALA A 163 8.15 -7.87 3.58
CA ALA A 163 7.42 -6.89 2.81
C ALA A 163 8.23 -5.61 2.57
N LEU A 164 8.08 -5.04 1.39
CA LEU A 164 8.71 -3.78 1.00
C LEU A 164 7.68 -2.84 0.39
N ARG A 165 7.69 -1.59 0.83
CA ARG A 165 6.89 -0.54 0.20
C ARG A 165 7.46 -0.21 -1.17
N GLN A 166 6.71 -0.52 -2.23
CA GLN A 166 7.15 -0.26 -3.60
C GLN A 166 7.02 1.21 -3.95
N PHE A 167 5.91 1.85 -3.62
CA PHE A 167 5.70 3.29 -3.84
C PHE A 167 4.58 3.86 -2.96
N LEU A 168 4.43 5.18 -2.99
CA LEU A 168 3.37 5.94 -2.32
C LEU A 168 2.49 6.64 -3.35
N ILE A 169 1.19 6.74 -3.06
CA ILE A 169 0.25 7.62 -3.75
C ILE A 169 -0.13 8.72 -2.75
N ILE A 170 0.14 9.97 -3.11
CA ILE A 170 -0.13 11.11 -2.23
C ILE A 170 -1.20 12.00 -2.86
N TYR A 171 -2.24 12.27 -2.09
CA TYR A 171 -3.30 13.22 -2.39
C TYR A 171 -3.10 14.48 -1.54
N LYS A 172 -3.11 15.64 -2.21
CA LYS A 172 -2.98 16.96 -1.60
C LYS A 172 -4.17 17.83 -1.99
#